data_b494834f4a0d492821e1440bdb15e723
#
_entry.id   b494834f4a0d492821e1440bdb15e723
#
_cell.length_a   1.000
_cell.length_b   1.000
_cell.length_c   1.000
_cell.angle_alpha   90.00
_cell.angle_beta   90.00
_cell.angle_gamma   90.00
#
_symmetry.space_group_name_H-M   'P 1'
#
loop_
_entity.id
_entity.type
_entity.pdbx_description
1 polymer ?
#
loop_
_entity_poly.entity_id
_entity_poly.type
_entity_poly.pdbx_seq_one_letter_code
_entity_poly.pdbx_strand_id
1 'polypeptide(L)'
;VLIPGKTVATGFDLILDRLDEATASQSETNRAQARLWASLAELMRLARANPHVYLRSGGLTGRDALELAEEAAAFDAGLRLHLSAGQVRTLAHRAQLLEDRLPRLRAVFAAGETTTAHVGAALDLLSGWDDDTAVRLFDEQLAEPAGTLTPAAFRARARRAKEKLHEEPAEARHARAFAGRGVWMEPAENGMAWVHALLSAPDAVRIVSRLNATSRAEQKKTKVGDSNWRSRDQIRADLAAAWLAGDGTPTAAKVRPVLLVPLLSMIGGGDEPIELRGYGTIDRDSAARLFAEAPSFRRVATNPFTGEKLTYDRERYRPTQAQKDWIAFRFENCIDPTCNRAVDDTDVDHLEEWVRDNGRTNEDNLFPLCEKSNRRKNLSRFDYERLPNGRVSITTPTGLTVT
;
A
#
# COMPACT_ATOMS: atom_id res chain seq x y z
N VAL A 1 32.18 -52.07 -33.82
CA VAL A 1 32.26 -51.13 -32.70
C VAL A 1 30.91 -50.40 -32.63
N LEU A 2 30.00 -50.89 -31.75
CA LEU A 2 28.71 -50.27 -31.46
C LEU A 2 28.95 -49.05 -30.58
N ILE A 3 28.66 -47.86 -31.07
CA ILE A 3 28.61 -46.63 -30.32
C ILE A 3 27.37 -46.72 -29.45
N PRO A 4 27.46 -46.53 -28.09
CA PRO A 4 26.29 -46.52 -27.23
C PRO A 4 25.38 -45.36 -27.66
N GLY A 5 24.14 -45.67 -28.07
CA GLY A 5 23.15 -44.71 -28.50
C GLY A 5 22.83 -43.72 -27.39
N LYS A 6 22.98 -42.43 -27.66
CA LYS A 6 22.30 -41.37 -26.90
C LYS A 6 20.81 -41.63 -27.03
N THR A 7 20.16 -42.03 -25.95
CA THR A 7 18.69 -42.07 -25.87
C THR A 7 18.20 -40.63 -26.10
N VAL A 8 17.51 -40.41 -27.20
CA VAL A 8 16.87 -39.11 -27.47
C VAL A 8 15.77 -38.99 -26.44
N ALA A 9 15.84 -37.95 -25.60
CA ALA A 9 14.81 -37.67 -24.59
C ALA A 9 13.44 -37.57 -25.27
N THR A 10 12.48 -38.30 -24.75
CA THR A 10 11.10 -38.26 -25.24
C THR A 10 10.48 -36.90 -24.90
N GLY A 11 9.43 -36.52 -25.61
CA GLY A 11 8.70 -35.29 -25.26
C GLY A 11 8.20 -35.29 -23.80
N PHE A 12 7.91 -36.50 -23.26
CA PHE A 12 7.55 -36.68 -21.85
C PHE A 12 8.70 -36.34 -20.91
N ASP A 13 9.91 -36.83 -21.18
CA ASP A 13 11.10 -36.58 -20.35
C ASP A 13 11.40 -35.09 -20.30
N LEU A 14 11.32 -34.38 -21.44
CA LEU A 14 11.53 -32.95 -21.53
C LEU A 14 10.49 -32.14 -20.71
N ILE A 15 9.25 -32.57 -20.71
CA ILE A 15 8.19 -31.95 -19.91
C ILE A 15 8.45 -32.17 -18.41
N LEU A 16 8.79 -33.43 -18.04
CA LEU A 16 9.08 -33.78 -16.65
C LEU A 16 10.26 -32.98 -16.11
N ASP A 17 11.37 -32.88 -16.86
CA ASP A 17 12.54 -32.09 -16.49
C ASP A 17 12.15 -30.63 -16.23
N ARG A 18 11.27 -30.03 -17.05
CA ARG A 18 10.80 -28.64 -16.84
C ARG A 18 9.91 -28.50 -15.61
N LEU A 19 9.08 -29.50 -15.31
CA LEU A 19 8.26 -29.48 -14.08
C LEU A 19 9.13 -29.60 -12.83
N ASP A 20 10.14 -30.47 -12.86
CA ASP A 20 11.09 -30.63 -11.75
C ASP A 20 11.91 -29.35 -11.52
N GLU A 21 12.40 -28.72 -12.60
CA GLU A 21 13.09 -27.43 -12.52
C GLU A 21 12.18 -26.32 -11.94
N ALA A 22 10.94 -26.25 -12.39
CA ALA A 22 9.97 -25.28 -11.87
C ALA A 22 9.69 -25.50 -10.38
N THR A 23 9.56 -26.78 -9.98
CA THR A 23 9.33 -27.15 -8.56
C THR A 23 10.54 -26.80 -7.69
N ALA A 24 11.75 -27.08 -8.16
CA ALA A 24 12.98 -26.73 -7.46
C ALA A 24 13.13 -25.21 -7.30
N SER A 25 12.91 -24.45 -8.37
CA SER A 25 12.95 -22.99 -8.36
C SER A 25 11.90 -22.36 -7.42
N GLN A 26 10.69 -22.93 -7.38
CA GLN A 26 9.66 -22.48 -6.44
C GLN A 26 10.08 -22.74 -4.99
N SER A 27 10.66 -23.93 -4.70
CA SER A 27 11.15 -24.27 -3.37
C SER A 27 12.29 -23.37 -2.93
N GLU A 28 13.23 -23.02 -3.81
CA GLU A 28 14.29 -22.06 -3.53
C GLU A 28 13.73 -20.66 -3.23
N THR A 29 12.77 -20.21 -4.02
CA THR A 29 12.06 -18.94 -3.80
C THR A 29 11.39 -18.91 -2.42
N ASN A 30 10.69 -19.98 -2.06
CA ASN A 30 10.03 -20.07 -0.75
C ASN A 30 11.05 -20.01 0.40
N ARG A 31 12.19 -20.74 0.29
CA ARG A 31 13.29 -20.65 1.29
C ARG A 31 13.88 -19.26 1.38
N ALA A 32 14.09 -18.57 0.24
CA ALA A 32 14.59 -17.22 0.21
C ALA A 32 13.62 -16.25 0.91
N GLN A 33 12.33 -16.39 0.67
CA GLN A 33 11.28 -15.61 1.34
C GLN A 33 11.26 -15.87 2.87
N ALA A 34 11.36 -17.12 3.29
CA ALA A 34 11.43 -17.46 4.71
C ALA A 34 12.64 -16.80 5.40
N ARG A 35 13.82 -16.85 4.75
CA ARG A 35 15.03 -16.18 5.26
C ARG A 35 14.87 -14.66 5.31
N LEU A 36 14.30 -14.05 4.27
CA LEU A 36 14.05 -12.61 4.25
C LEU A 36 13.17 -12.19 5.43
N TRP A 37 12.06 -12.87 5.67
CA TRP A 37 11.16 -12.56 6.77
C TRP A 37 11.86 -12.68 8.13
N ALA A 38 12.61 -13.76 8.34
CA ALA A 38 13.38 -13.97 9.57
C ALA A 38 14.44 -12.88 9.78
N SER A 39 15.16 -12.48 8.72
CA SER A 39 16.15 -11.40 8.80
C SER A 39 15.53 -10.05 9.14
N LEU A 40 14.33 -9.77 8.63
CA LEU A 40 13.60 -8.53 8.97
C LEU A 40 13.12 -8.53 10.43
N ALA A 41 12.63 -9.67 10.93
CA ALA A 41 12.25 -9.79 12.35
C ALA A 41 13.48 -9.59 13.26
N GLU A 42 14.62 -10.16 12.91
CA GLU A 42 15.87 -9.97 13.64
C GLU A 42 16.33 -8.51 13.61
N LEU A 43 16.25 -7.85 12.45
CA LEU A 43 16.55 -6.43 12.33
C LEU A 43 15.71 -5.57 13.29
N MET A 44 14.40 -5.84 13.40
CA MET A 44 13.53 -5.12 14.34
C MET A 44 13.97 -5.36 15.79
N ARG A 45 14.31 -6.60 16.15
CA ARG A 45 14.81 -6.92 17.50
C ARG A 45 16.14 -6.21 17.81
N LEU A 46 17.07 -6.19 16.86
CA LEU A 46 18.34 -5.50 16.99
C LEU A 46 18.18 -3.97 17.09
N ALA A 47 17.27 -3.38 16.33
CA ALA A 47 16.96 -1.96 16.40
C ALA A 47 16.40 -1.56 17.78
N ARG A 48 15.50 -2.37 18.33
CA ARG A 48 15.01 -2.17 19.72
C ARG A 48 16.10 -2.31 20.77
N ALA A 49 16.99 -3.27 20.60
CA ALA A 49 18.12 -3.48 21.52
C ALA A 49 19.17 -2.37 21.43
N ASN A 50 19.26 -1.69 20.28
CA ASN A 50 20.29 -0.68 20.00
C ASN A 50 19.65 0.62 19.45
N PRO A 51 18.74 1.27 20.19
CA PRO A 51 18.03 2.44 19.66
C PRO A 51 18.94 3.61 19.33
N HIS A 52 20.09 3.72 19.97
CA HIS A 52 21.10 4.75 19.72
C HIS A 52 21.70 4.73 18.30
N VAL A 53 21.57 3.62 17.58
CA VAL A 53 22.00 3.54 16.17
C VAL A 53 21.15 4.47 15.29
N TYR A 54 19.84 4.49 15.56
CA TYR A 54 18.88 5.23 14.76
C TYR A 54 18.44 6.56 15.38
N LEU A 55 18.52 6.71 16.72
CA LEU A 55 18.01 7.87 17.43
C LEU A 55 19.11 8.86 17.83
N ARG A 56 18.75 10.14 17.82
CA ARG A 56 19.62 11.23 18.34
C ARG A 56 19.66 11.18 19.86
N SER A 57 20.83 11.55 20.43
CA SER A 57 21.01 11.64 21.89
C SER A 57 20.13 12.76 22.49
N GLY A 58 19.55 12.50 23.67
CA GLY A 58 18.74 13.49 24.39
C GLY A 58 17.29 13.65 23.91
N GLY A 59 16.83 12.78 22.99
CA GLY A 59 15.46 12.77 22.49
C GLY A 59 14.52 11.91 23.34
N LEU A 60 13.82 11.00 22.69
CA LEU A 60 12.85 10.08 23.32
C LEU A 60 13.52 9.04 24.22
N THR A 61 12.79 8.59 25.22
CA THR A 61 13.19 7.51 26.12
C THR A 61 12.04 6.49 26.27
N GLY A 62 12.36 5.33 26.83
CA GLY A 62 11.36 4.30 27.09
C GLY A 62 10.73 3.69 25.83
N ARG A 63 9.44 3.38 25.89
CA ARG A 63 8.71 2.67 24.83
C ARG A 63 8.72 3.42 23.50
N ASP A 64 8.53 4.73 23.53
CA ASP A 64 8.46 5.57 22.34
C ASP A 64 9.79 5.56 21.57
N ALA A 65 10.92 5.52 22.30
CA ALA A 65 12.24 5.40 21.67
C ALA A 65 12.41 4.06 20.95
N LEU A 66 11.95 2.96 21.57
CA LEU A 66 12.04 1.63 20.97
C LEU A 66 11.17 1.52 19.70
N GLU A 67 9.95 2.05 19.75
CA GLU A 67 9.04 2.06 18.61
C GLU A 67 9.58 2.90 17.45
N LEU A 68 10.18 4.06 17.74
CA LEU A 68 10.79 4.91 16.72
C LEU A 68 12.06 4.27 16.11
N ALA A 69 12.85 3.57 16.92
CA ALA A 69 14.02 2.85 16.43
C ALA A 69 13.64 1.72 15.46
N GLU A 70 12.57 0.96 15.75
CA GLU A 70 12.02 -0.02 14.82
C GLU A 70 11.48 0.61 13.54
N GLU A 71 10.77 1.72 13.65
CA GLU A 71 10.23 2.44 12.48
C GLU A 71 11.37 2.96 11.59
N ALA A 72 12.43 3.48 12.20
CA ALA A 72 13.62 3.95 11.49
C ALA A 72 14.37 2.80 10.81
N ALA A 73 14.53 1.67 11.47
CA ALA A 73 15.14 0.47 10.88
C ALA A 73 14.29 -0.09 9.72
N ALA A 74 12.97 -0.09 9.88
CA ALA A 74 12.06 -0.52 8.81
C ALA A 74 12.14 0.39 7.59
N PHE A 75 12.32 1.69 7.80
CA PHE A 75 12.54 2.64 6.72
C PHE A 75 13.88 2.41 5.99
N ASP A 76 14.97 2.26 6.73
CA ASP A 76 16.29 1.96 6.15
C ASP A 76 16.27 0.66 5.33
N ALA A 77 15.68 -0.40 5.88
CA ALA A 77 15.48 -1.65 5.15
C ALA A 77 14.59 -1.47 3.91
N GLY A 78 13.53 -0.67 4.03
CA GLY A 78 12.62 -0.36 2.93
C GLY A 78 13.32 0.29 1.74
N LEU A 79 14.21 1.25 2.00
CA LEU A 79 15.02 1.91 0.97
C LEU A 79 15.91 0.91 0.22
N ARG A 80 16.51 -0.06 0.94
CA ARG A 80 17.39 -1.09 0.35
C ARG A 80 16.65 -2.14 -0.46
N LEU A 81 15.42 -2.45 -0.03
CA LEU A 81 14.62 -3.52 -0.60
C LEU A 81 13.55 -3.02 -1.59
N HIS A 82 13.45 -1.71 -1.79
CA HIS A 82 12.41 -1.05 -2.57
C HIS A 82 10.99 -1.39 -2.06
N LEU A 83 10.83 -1.42 -0.72
CA LEU A 83 9.57 -1.66 -0.02
C LEU A 83 9.19 -0.44 0.83
N SER A 84 7.91 -0.23 1.08
CA SER A 84 7.50 0.74 2.09
C SER A 84 7.91 0.26 3.50
N ALA A 85 8.19 1.19 4.41
CA ALA A 85 8.46 0.88 5.81
C ALA A 85 7.31 0.06 6.45
N GLY A 86 6.08 0.31 6.03
CA GLY A 86 4.90 -0.47 6.45
C GLY A 86 4.95 -1.92 5.99
N GLN A 87 5.37 -2.18 4.74
CA GLN A 87 5.55 -3.55 4.23
C GLN A 87 6.65 -4.27 4.99
N VAL A 88 7.80 -3.63 5.22
CA VAL A 88 8.90 -4.21 6.02
C VAL A 88 8.42 -4.61 7.41
N ARG A 89 7.73 -3.71 8.13
CA ARG A 89 7.17 -4.00 9.46
C ARG A 89 6.15 -5.13 9.43
N THR A 90 5.31 -5.19 8.40
CA THR A 90 4.34 -6.27 8.24
C THR A 90 5.04 -7.62 8.06
N LEU A 91 6.08 -7.70 7.23
CA LEU A 91 6.84 -8.93 7.02
C LEU A 91 7.58 -9.37 8.29
N ALA A 92 8.22 -8.42 9.00
CA ALA A 92 8.89 -8.69 10.27
C ALA A 92 7.91 -9.19 11.34
N HIS A 93 6.76 -8.55 11.49
CA HIS A 93 5.71 -8.97 12.43
C HIS A 93 5.15 -10.34 12.08
N ARG A 94 4.90 -10.61 10.79
CA ARG A 94 4.47 -11.95 10.32
C ARG A 94 5.50 -13.02 10.64
N ALA A 95 6.79 -12.73 10.46
CA ALA A 95 7.86 -13.68 10.83
C ALA A 95 7.86 -13.98 12.33
N GLN A 96 7.70 -12.95 13.16
CA GLN A 96 7.66 -13.11 14.62
C GLN A 96 6.42 -13.92 15.04
N LEU A 97 5.23 -13.59 14.53
CA LEU A 97 4.02 -14.38 14.82
C LEU A 97 4.18 -15.84 14.38
N LEU A 98 4.83 -16.08 13.24
CA LEU A 98 5.09 -17.43 12.74
C LEU A 98 6.06 -18.19 13.66
N GLU A 99 7.09 -17.51 14.16
CA GLU A 99 8.04 -18.09 15.13
C GLU A 99 7.38 -18.40 16.46
N ASP A 100 6.62 -17.45 17.00
CA ASP A 100 6.04 -17.56 18.35
C ASP A 100 4.81 -18.45 18.42
N ARG A 101 3.98 -18.44 17.37
CA ARG A 101 2.64 -19.05 17.41
C ARG A 101 2.46 -20.27 16.50
N LEU A 102 3.21 -20.36 15.38
CA LEU A 102 3.07 -21.42 14.38
C LEU A 102 4.43 -22.07 14.00
N PRO A 103 5.17 -22.65 14.98
CA PRO A 103 6.52 -23.16 14.74
C PRO A 103 6.58 -24.33 13.74
N ARG A 104 5.54 -25.17 13.65
CA ARG A 104 5.49 -26.25 12.66
C ARG A 104 5.31 -25.73 11.24
N LEU A 105 4.37 -24.79 11.04
CA LEU A 105 4.20 -24.13 9.75
C LEU A 105 5.46 -23.32 9.35
N ARG A 106 6.14 -22.71 10.32
CA ARG A 106 7.45 -22.07 10.10
C ARG A 106 8.48 -23.05 9.56
N ALA A 107 8.54 -24.25 10.11
CA ALA A 107 9.48 -25.28 9.65
C ALA A 107 9.20 -25.70 8.19
N VAL A 108 7.93 -25.90 7.82
CA VAL A 108 7.50 -26.21 6.45
C VAL A 108 7.86 -25.06 5.49
N PHE A 109 7.69 -23.81 5.92
CA PHE A 109 8.05 -22.64 5.13
C PHE A 109 9.58 -22.51 4.96
N ALA A 110 10.35 -22.72 6.02
CA ALA A 110 11.81 -22.71 5.98
C ALA A 110 12.38 -23.85 5.11
N ALA A 111 11.72 -24.99 5.05
CA ALA A 111 12.06 -26.09 4.15
C ALA A 111 11.77 -25.79 2.67
N GLY A 112 10.97 -24.73 2.39
CA GLY A 112 10.58 -24.34 1.04
C GLY A 112 9.39 -25.11 0.49
N GLU A 113 8.69 -25.86 1.33
CA GLU A 113 7.57 -26.74 0.96
C GLU A 113 6.23 -26.01 0.87
N THR A 114 6.17 -24.77 1.34
CA THR A 114 4.96 -23.93 1.29
C THR A 114 5.28 -22.50 0.89
N THR A 115 4.26 -21.75 0.46
CA THR A 115 4.41 -20.39 -0.05
C THR A 115 4.00 -19.33 0.97
N THR A 116 4.40 -18.08 0.75
CA THR A 116 3.97 -16.91 1.54
C THR A 116 2.44 -16.74 1.57
N ALA A 117 1.73 -17.20 0.54
CA ALA A 117 0.26 -17.14 0.48
C ALA A 117 -0.40 -18.09 1.49
N HIS A 118 0.17 -19.29 1.70
CA HIS A 118 -0.30 -20.22 2.75
C HIS A 118 -0.02 -19.65 4.14
N VAL A 119 1.23 -19.21 4.36
CA VAL A 119 1.64 -18.63 5.65
C VAL A 119 0.77 -17.41 5.98
N GLY A 120 0.58 -16.50 5.02
CA GLY A 120 -0.31 -15.35 5.19
C GLY A 120 -1.74 -15.74 5.56
N ALA A 121 -2.30 -16.74 4.86
CA ALA A 121 -3.65 -17.24 5.15
C ALA A 121 -3.80 -17.81 6.57
N ALA A 122 -2.77 -18.45 7.11
CA ALA A 122 -2.77 -18.97 8.49
C ALA A 122 -2.64 -17.83 9.52
N LEU A 123 -1.68 -16.91 9.30
CA LEU A 123 -1.44 -15.77 10.19
C LEU A 123 -2.63 -14.82 10.29
N ASP A 124 -3.31 -14.56 9.17
CA ASP A 124 -4.52 -13.72 9.13
C ASP A 124 -5.65 -14.30 10.03
N LEU A 125 -5.64 -15.60 10.27
CA LEU A 125 -6.59 -16.26 11.15
C LEU A 125 -6.23 -16.18 12.64
N LEU A 126 -5.01 -15.80 13.00
CA LEU A 126 -4.59 -15.66 14.41
C LEU A 126 -5.10 -14.36 15.06
N SER A 127 -5.56 -13.39 14.28
CA SER A 127 -6.03 -12.11 14.82
C SER A 127 -7.12 -12.32 15.89
N GLY A 128 -6.86 -11.75 17.09
CA GLY A 128 -7.78 -11.85 18.22
C GLY A 128 -7.98 -13.27 18.76
N TRP A 129 -7.02 -14.17 18.56
CA TRP A 129 -7.08 -15.53 19.07
C TRP A 129 -5.94 -15.76 20.09
N ASP A 130 -6.27 -15.63 21.38
CA ASP A 130 -5.29 -15.61 22.48
C ASP A 130 -5.07 -16.99 23.14
N ASP A 131 -5.89 -18.02 22.80
CA ASP A 131 -5.74 -19.37 23.32
C ASP A 131 -4.55 -20.11 22.70
N ASP A 132 -3.43 -20.13 23.43
CA ASP A 132 -2.18 -20.78 22.98
C ASP A 132 -2.30 -22.28 22.79
N THR A 133 -3.22 -22.96 23.51
CA THR A 133 -3.43 -24.40 23.36
C THR A 133 -4.17 -24.69 22.07
N ALA A 134 -5.23 -23.95 21.79
CA ALA A 134 -5.96 -24.07 20.53
C ALA A 134 -5.09 -23.69 19.34
N VAL A 135 -4.24 -22.65 19.46
CA VAL A 135 -3.30 -22.26 18.39
C VAL A 135 -2.24 -23.32 18.12
N ARG A 136 -1.72 -24.01 19.15
CA ARG A 136 -0.81 -25.15 18.92
C ARG A 136 -1.47 -26.29 18.18
N LEU A 137 -2.70 -26.64 18.54
CA LEU A 137 -3.48 -27.67 17.82
C LEU A 137 -3.79 -27.23 16.38
N PHE A 138 -4.01 -25.95 16.17
CA PHE A 138 -4.19 -25.36 14.85
C PHE A 138 -2.92 -25.51 13.99
N ASP A 139 -1.74 -25.14 14.53
CA ASP A 139 -0.45 -25.29 13.85
C ASP A 139 -0.18 -26.75 13.47
N GLU A 140 -0.48 -27.69 14.39
CA GLU A 140 -0.37 -29.13 14.11
C GLU A 140 -1.23 -29.61 12.94
N GLN A 141 -2.46 -29.09 12.84
CA GLN A 141 -3.39 -29.46 11.78
C GLN A 141 -3.07 -28.80 10.43
N LEU A 142 -2.22 -27.77 10.40
CA LEU A 142 -1.90 -27.01 9.18
C LEU A 142 -0.59 -27.41 8.50
N ALA A 143 0.37 -27.99 9.24
CA ALA A 143 1.71 -28.22 8.74
C ALA A 143 1.71 -29.09 7.46
N GLU A 144 1.09 -30.27 7.49
CA GLU A 144 0.99 -31.16 6.34
C GLU A 144 0.13 -30.58 5.19
N PRO A 145 -1.08 -30.03 5.44
CA PRO A 145 -1.86 -29.37 4.39
C PRO A 145 -1.16 -28.20 3.69
N ALA A 146 -0.26 -27.50 4.37
CA ALA A 146 0.49 -26.39 3.79
C ALA A 146 1.46 -26.82 2.69
N GLY A 147 1.98 -28.05 2.75
CA GLY A 147 2.86 -28.63 1.71
C GLY A 147 2.12 -29.31 0.57
N THR A 148 0.81 -29.59 0.70
CA THR A 148 0.07 -30.43 -0.24
C THR A 148 -1.10 -29.75 -0.95
N LEU A 149 -1.71 -28.75 -0.32
CA LEU A 149 -2.88 -28.06 -0.88
C LEU A 149 -2.50 -26.80 -1.64
N THR A 150 -3.40 -26.36 -2.52
CA THR A 150 -3.31 -24.99 -3.08
C THR A 150 -3.64 -23.94 -2.02
N PRO A 151 -3.17 -22.68 -2.13
CA PRO A 151 -3.46 -21.63 -1.15
C PRO A 151 -4.95 -21.44 -0.87
N ALA A 152 -5.82 -21.56 -1.86
CA ALA A 152 -7.27 -21.43 -1.71
C ALA A 152 -7.86 -22.59 -0.90
N ALA A 153 -7.49 -23.82 -1.22
CA ALA A 153 -7.93 -25.03 -0.50
C ALA A 153 -7.39 -25.04 0.95
N PHE A 154 -6.13 -24.66 1.13
CA PHE A 154 -5.51 -24.49 2.44
C PHE A 154 -6.25 -23.45 3.29
N ARG A 155 -6.55 -22.27 2.76
CA ARG A 155 -7.31 -21.23 3.48
C ARG A 155 -8.69 -21.75 3.94
N ALA A 156 -9.38 -22.50 3.08
CA ALA A 156 -10.66 -23.09 3.44
C ALA A 156 -10.52 -24.16 4.55
N ARG A 157 -9.44 -24.96 4.52
CA ARG A 157 -9.11 -25.94 5.57
C ARG A 157 -8.78 -25.24 6.88
N ALA A 158 -7.92 -24.23 6.84
CA ALA A 158 -7.50 -23.46 8.01
C ALA A 158 -8.69 -22.78 8.71
N ARG A 159 -9.62 -22.16 7.96
CA ARG A 159 -10.85 -21.60 8.52
C ARG A 159 -11.68 -22.66 9.26
N ARG A 160 -11.87 -23.83 8.67
CA ARG A 160 -12.61 -24.92 9.32
C ARG A 160 -11.92 -25.43 10.58
N ALA A 161 -10.57 -25.50 10.59
CA ALA A 161 -9.80 -25.88 11.77
C ALA A 161 -9.97 -24.85 12.89
N LYS A 162 -9.84 -23.55 12.57
CA LYS A 162 -10.07 -22.46 13.53
C LYS A 162 -11.47 -22.53 14.14
N GLU A 163 -12.52 -22.67 13.33
CA GLU A 163 -13.91 -22.73 13.84
C GLU A 163 -14.14 -23.88 14.82
N LYS A 164 -13.45 -25.01 14.65
CA LYS A 164 -13.55 -26.16 15.55
C LYS A 164 -12.80 -25.98 16.87
N LEU A 165 -11.73 -25.19 16.85
CA LEU A 165 -10.82 -25.01 17.98
C LEU A 165 -11.10 -23.74 18.77
N HIS A 166 -11.88 -22.81 18.22
CA HIS A 166 -12.11 -21.49 18.85
C HIS A 166 -13.23 -21.57 19.89
N GLU A 167 -12.88 -21.32 21.15
CA GLU A 167 -13.83 -21.37 22.27
C GLU A 167 -14.73 -20.12 22.35
N GLU A 168 -14.25 -18.96 21.84
CA GLU A 168 -15.01 -17.73 21.92
C GLU A 168 -16.25 -17.77 21.00
N PRO A 169 -17.42 -17.35 21.49
CA PRO A 169 -18.64 -17.31 20.71
C PRO A 169 -18.51 -16.48 19.41
N ALA A 170 -19.12 -16.97 18.33
CA ALA A 170 -19.08 -16.30 17.02
C ALA A 170 -19.61 -14.86 17.08
N GLU A 171 -20.56 -14.58 17.95
CA GLU A 171 -21.17 -13.26 18.15
C GLU A 171 -20.17 -12.24 18.71
N ALA A 172 -19.34 -12.63 19.67
CA ALA A 172 -18.31 -11.76 20.25
C ALA A 172 -17.21 -11.45 19.24
N ARG A 173 -16.78 -12.46 18.47
CA ARG A 173 -15.82 -12.29 17.38
C ARG A 173 -16.37 -11.37 16.29
N HIS A 174 -17.64 -11.54 15.93
CA HIS A 174 -18.32 -10.67 14.96
C HIS A 174 -18.38 -9.22 15.45
N ALA A 175 -18.72 -8.98 16.71
CA ALA A 175 -18.80 -7.62 17.27
C ALA A 175 -17.45 -6.87 17.16
N ARG A 176 -16.33 -7.54 17.44
CA ARG A 176 -15.00 -6.95 17.26
C ARG A 176 -14.67 -6.68 15.80
N ALA A 177 -14.90 -7.65 14.91
CA ALA A 177 -14.67 -7.49 13.47
C ALA A 177 -15.52 -6.36 12.88
N PHE A 178 -16.76 -6.22 13.37
CA PHE A 178 -17.68 -5.18 12.96
C PHE A 178 -17.22 -3.77 13.32
N ALA A 179 -16.44 -3.60 14.39
CA ALA A 179 -15.82 -2.32 14.75
C ALA A 179 -14.80 -1.82 13.71
N GLY A 180 -14.16 -2.74 12.97
CA GLY A 180 -13.17 -2.43 11.94
C GLY A 180 -13.75 -2.13 10.55
N ARG A 181 -15.06 -1.88 10.42
CA ARG A 181 -15.68 -1.50 9.15
C ARG A 181 -15.06 -0.22 8.59
N GLY A 182 -14.91 -0.17 7.28
CA GLY A 182 -14.37 1.02 6.62
C GLY A 182 -14.57 0.99 5.12
N VAL A 183 -14.37 2.15 4.50
CA VAL A 183 -14.35 2.31 3.04
C VAL A 183 -13.08 3.04 2.68
N TRP A 184 -12.36 2.57 1.66
CA TRP A 184 -11.15 3.21 1.16
C TRP A 184 -11.05 3.06 -0.35
N MET A 185 -10.26 3.93 -0.96
CA MET A 185 -9.99 3.95 -2.38
C MET A 185 -8.54 3.50 -2.66
N GLU A 186 -8.36 2.76 -3.73
CA GLU A 186 -7.04 2.37 -4.24
C GLU A 186 -6.96 2.75 -5.73
N PRO A 187 -5.99 3.58 -6.14
CA PRO A 187 -5.79 3.91 -7.54
C PRO A 187 -5.47 2.67 -8.38
N ALA A 188 -5.96 2.64 -9.61
CA ALA A 188 -5.66 1.62 -10.59
C ALA A 188 -5.13 2.28 -11.89
N GLU A 189 -4.72 1.49 -12.86
CA GLU A 189 -4.21 2.01 -14.12
C GLU A 189 -5.32 2.66 -14.98
N ASN A 190 -4.91 3.50 -15.93
CA ASN A 190 -5.75 4.07 -16.99
C ASN A 190 -6.97 4.89 -16.47
N GLY A 191 -6.77 5.69 -15.43
CA GLY A 191 -7.83 6.56 -14.91
C GLY A 191 -8.89 5.82 -14.08
N MET A 192 -8.63 4.59 -13.66
CA MET A 192 -9.54 3.76 -12.86
C MET A 192 -9.12 3.71 -11.39
N ALA A 193 -10.06 3.41 -10.50
CA ALA A 193 -9.80 3.19 -9.08
C ALA A 193 -10.69 2.09 -8.51
N TRP A 194 -10.18 1.42 -7.48
CA TRP A 194 -10.95 0.48 -6.69
C TRP A 194 -11.58 1.21 -5.50
N VAL A 195 -12.83 0.93 -5.23
CA VAL A 195 -13.48 1.31 -3.97
C VAL A 195 -13.73 0.03 -3.19
N HIS A 196 -13.04 -0.11 -2.06
CA HIS A 196 -13.16 -1.24 -1.16
C HIS A 196 -14.08 -0.88 -0.01
N ALA A 197 -14.97 -1.77 0.35
CA ALA A 197 -15.84 -1.62 1.50
C ALA A 197 -15.79 -2.89 2.37
N LEU A 198 -15.31 -2.77 3.60
CA LEU A 198 -15.38 -3.82 4.61
C LEU A 198 -16.67 -3.63 5.42
N LEU A 199 -17.63 -4.53 5.21
CA LEU A 199 -18.97 -4.48 5.76
C LEU A 199 -19.33 -5.80 6.45
N SER A 200 -20.46 -5.84 7.16
CA SER A 200 -21.01 -7.11 7.62
C SER A 200 -21.33 -8.02 6.41
N ALA A 201 -21.16 -9.33 6.56
CA ALA A 201 -21.48 -10.27 5.49
C ALA A 201 -22.94 -10.16 5.01
N PRO A 202 -23.97 -10.00 5.88
CA PRO A 202 -25.34 -9.76 5.45
C PRO A 202 -25.48 -8.49 4.60
N ASP A 203 -24.83 -7.39 4.97
CA ASP A 203 -24.91 -6.13 4.21
C ASP A 203 -24.22 -6.25 2.85
N ALA A 204 -23.04 -6.84 2.81
CA ALA A 204 -22.34 -7.10 1.56
C ALA A 204 -23.17 -7.98 0.60
N VAL A 205 -23.80 -9.05 1.11
CA VAL A 205 -24.69 -9.90 0.33
C VAL A 205 -25.90 -9.13 -0.19
N ARG A 206 -26.53 -8.29 0.64
CA ARG A 206 -27.67 -7.44 0.23
C ARG A 206 -27.29 -6.49 -0.89
N ILE A 207 -26.13 -5.81 -0.78
CA ILE A 207 -25.63 -4.88 -1.80
C ILE A 207 -25.39 -5.62 -3.11
N VAL A 208 -24.62 -6.70 -3.09
CA VAL A 208 -24.30 -7.49 -4.29
C VAL A 208 -25.56 -8.10 -4.92
N SER A 209 -26.51 -8.58 -4.10
CA SER A 209 -27.78 -9.12 -4.60
C SER A 209 -28.62 -8.06 -5.29
N ARG A 210 -28.69 -6.84 -4.75
CA ARG A 210 -29.37 -5.70 -5.37
C ARG A 210 -28.72 -5.32 -6.70
N LEU A 211 -27.40 -5.17 -6.74
CA LEU A 211 -26.63 -4.90 -7.96
C LEU A 211 -26.91 -5.96 -9.02
N ASN A 212 -26.89 -7.24 -8.64
CA ASN A 212 -27.16 -8.36 -9.55
C ASN A 212 -28.60 -8.33 -10.10
N ALA A 213 -29.58 -8.06 -9.26
CA ALA A 213 -30.98 -8.01 -9.67
C ALA A 213 -31.23 -6.84 -10.64
N THR A 214 -30.78 -5.64 -10.28
CA THR A 214 -30.98 -4.43 -11.09
C THR A 214 -30.20 -4.53 -12.41
N SER A 215 -28.96 -4.99 -12.40
CA SER A 215 -28.16 -5.14 -13.62
C SER A 215 -28.77 -6.15 -14.61
N ARG A 216 -29.40 -7.22 -14.11
CA ARG A 216 -30.14 -8.18 -14.96
C ARG A 216 -31.36 -7.52 -15.63
N ALA A 217 -32.07 -6.66 -14.91
CA ALA A 217 -33.24 -5.96 -15.44
C ALA A 217 -32.80 -4.93 -16.49
N GLU A 218 -31.76 -4.14 -16.23
CA GLU A 218 -31.24 -3.16 -17.16
C GLU A 218 -30.66 -3.79 -18.43
N GLN A 219 -29.90 -4.87 -18.30
CA GLN A 219 -29.32 -5.56 -19.46
C GLN A 219 -30.36 -6.12 -20.43
N LYS A 220 -31.53 -6.53 -19.93
CA LYS A 220 -32.64 -7.02 -20.77
C LYS A 220 -33.24 -5.94 -21.67
N LYS A 221 -33.00 -4.66 -21.40
CA LYS A 221 -33.50 -3.53 -22.20
C LYS A 221 -32.71 -3.29 -23.47
N THR A 222 -31.50 -3.87 -23.58
CA THR A 222 -30.60 -3.73 -24.76
C THR A 222 -30.17 -5.09 -25.26
N LYS A 223 -29.86 -5.18 -26.57
CA LYS A 223 -29.35 -6.38 -27.24
C LYS A 223 -27.88 -6.22 -27.56
N VAL A 224 -27.15 -7.33 -27.61
CA VAL A 224 -25.76 -7.35 -28.09
C VAL A 224 -25.73 -6.78 -29.51
N GLY A 225 -24.90 -5.73 -29.73
CA GLY A 225 -24.82 -4.99 -30.98
C GLY A 225 -25.50 -3.61 -30.96
N ASP A 226 -26.34 -3.33 -29.98
CA ASP A 226 -26.88 -1.97 -29.79
C ASP A 226 -25.74 -1.02 -29.37
N SER A 227 -25.78 0.22 -29.83
CA SER A 227 -24.76 1.24 -29.51
C SER A 227 -24.62 1.56 -28.00
N ASN A 228 -25.66 1.28 -27.23
CA ASN A 228 -25.75 1.48 -25.79
C ASN A 228 -25.66 0.17 -24.99
N TRP A 229 -25.30 -0.94 -25.64
CA TRP A 229 -25.15 -2.22 -24.94
C TRP A 229 -23.97 -2.18 -23.99
N ARG A 230 -24.18 -2.69 -22.76
CA ARG A 230 -23.16 -2.84 -21.72
C ARG A 230 -23.21 -4.24 -21.13
N SER A 231 -22.03 -4.76 -20.74
CA SER A 231 -21.96 -6.01 -20.00
C SER A 231 -22.63 -5.86 -18.61
N ARG A 232 -22.99 -6.98 -18.01
CA ARG A 232 -23.58 -6.95 -16.65
C ARG A 232 -22.63 -6.36 -15.62
N ASP A 233 -21.32 -6.55 -15.79
CA ASP A 233 -20.30 -6.01 -14.88
C ASP A 233 -20.16 -4.50 -15.03
N GLN A 234 -20.22 -3.98 -16.26
CA GLN A 234 -20.26 -2.54 -16.50
C GLN A 234 -21.49 -1.89 -15.87
N ILE A 235 -22.68 -2.50 -16.07
CA ILE A 235 -23.91 -1.98 -15.45
C ILE A 235 -23.85 -2.03 -13.92
N ARG A 236 -23.24 -3.07 -13.32
CA ARG A 236 -23.02 -3.14 -11.87
C ARG A 236 -22.12 -2.04 -11.36
N ALA A 237 -21.04 -1.74 -12.08
CA ALA A 237 -20.10 -0.66 -11.75
C ALA A 237 -20.79 0.71 -11.81
N ASP A 238 -21.53 0.98 -12.89
CA ASP A 238 -22.27 2.23 -13.07
C ASP A 238 -23.32 2.43 -11.95
N LEU A 239 -24.08 1.38 -11.61
CA LEU A 239 -25.07 1.42 -10.52
C LEU A 239 -24.42 1.63 -9.16
N ALA A 240 -23.28 0.98 -8.90
CA ALA A 240 -22.55 1.16 -7.64
C ALA A 240 -22.03 2.60 -7.53
N ALA A 241 -21.45 3.15 -8.58
CA ALA A 241 -20.98 4.53 -8.61
C ALA A 241 -22.12 5.52 -8.37
N ALA A 242 -23.23 5.40 -9.10
CA ALA A 242 -24.38 6.29 -8.96
C ALA A 242 -25.01 6.23 -7.56
N TRP A 243 -25.19 5.02 -7.00
CA TRP A 243 -25.79 4.86 -5.67
C TRP A 243 -24.90 5.37 -4.54
N LEU A 244 -23.58 5.15 -4.63
CA LEU A 244 -22.63 5.60 -3.62
C LEU A 244 -22.35 7.11 -3.71
N ALA A 245 -22.32 7.68 -4.93
CA ALA A 245 -22.22 9.12 -5.12
C ALA A 245 -23.50 9.86 -4.73
N GLY A 246 -24.62 9.14 -4.58
CA GLY A 246 -25.91 9.72 -4.23
C GLY A 246 -26.59 10.45 -5.38
N ASP A 247 -26.29 10.08 -6.62
CA ASP A 247 -26.84 10.70 -7.81
C ASP A 247 -28.38 10.77 -7.76
N GLY A 248 -28.91 11.96 -8.04
CA GLY A 248 -30.35 12.23 -7.97
C GLY A 248 -30.89 12.45 -6.56
N THR A 249 -30.02 12.59 -5.54
CA THR A 249 -30.42 12.88 -4.15
C THR A 249 -29.95 14.27 -3.70
N PRO A 250 -30.57 14.89 -2.68
CA PRO A 250 -30.10 16.16 -2.10
C PRO A 250 -28.70 16.07 -1.48
N THR A 251 -28.24 14.85 -1.15
CA THR A 251 -26.95 14.56 -0.55
C THR A 251 -25.89 14.10 -1.56
N ALA A 252 -26.17 14.24 -2.87
CA ALA A 252 -25.20 13.93 -3.90
C ALA A 252 -23.85 14.60 -3.64
N ALA A 253 -22.79 13.83 -3.78
CA ALA A 253 -21.42 14.28 -3.50
C ALA A 253 -21.05 15.47 -4.38
N LYS A 254 -20.86 16.64 -3.78
CA LYS A 254 -20.30 17.81 -4.44
C LYS A 254 -18.79 17.81 -4.26
N VAL A 255 -18.12 16.94 -4.98
CA VAL A 255 -16.65 16.89 -4.98
C VAL A 255 -16.13 18.13 -5.69
N ARG A 256 -15.10 18.77 -5.10
CA ARG A 256 -14.34 19.84 -5.75
C ARG A 256 -12.98 19.28 -6.17
N PRO A 257 -12.89 18.61 -7.33
CA PRO A 257 -11.64 18.05 -7.79
C PRO A 257 -10.63 19.17 -8.05
N VAL A 258 -9.39 18.97 -7.65
CA VAL A 258 -8.28 19.84 -8.02
C VAL A 258 -7.61 19.19 -9.24
N LEU A 259 -7.71 19.87 -10.38
CA LEU A 259 -7.09 19.44 -11.63
C LEU A 259 -5.85 20.33 -11.90
N LEU A 260 -4.75 19.69 -12.25
CA LEU A 260 -3.58 20.33 -12.82
C LEU A 260 -3.63 20.14 -14.33
N VAL A 261 -3.98 21.20 -15.02
CA VAL A 261 -4.14 21.16 -16.47
C VAL A 261 -3.11 22.09 -17.11
N PRO A 262 -2.12 21.56 -17.84
CA PRO A 262 -1.21 22.37 -18.62
C PRO A 262 -1.99 23.23 -19.61
N LEU A 263 -1.67 24.54 -19.67
CA LEU A 263 -2.42 25.50 -20.49
C LEU A 263 -2.49 25.09 -21.97
N LEU A 264 -1.40 24.58 -22.51
CA LEU A 264 -1.34 24.11 -23.90
C LEU A 264 -2.22 22.89 -24.13
N SER A 265 -2.33 21.99 -23.17
CA SER A 265 -3.22 20.82 -23.24
C SER A 265 -4.69 21.22 -23.21
N MET A 266 -5.06 22.32 -22.50
CA MET A 266 -6.43 22.85 -22.51
C MET A 266 -6.87 23.37 -23.88
N ILE A 267 -5.98 24.03 -24.62
CA ILE A 267 -6.28 24.64 -25.95
C ILE A 267 -5.97 23.71 -27.13
N GLY A 268 -5.69 22.43 -26.85
CA GLY A 268 -5.42 21.43 -27.88
C GLY A 268 -4.02 21.48 -28.50
N GLY A 269 -3.10 22.26 -27.94
CA GLY A 269 -1.75 22.47 -28.43
C GLY A 269 -0.64 21.65 -27.78
N GLY A 270 -0.96 20.74 -26.83
CA GLY A 270 0.04 19.93 -26.12
C GLY A 270 -0.51 18.57 -25.70
N ASP A 271 0.39 17.61 -25.54
CA ASP A 271 0.10 16.24 -25.08
C ASP A 271 0.53 15.99 -23.64
N GLU A 272 0.78 17.07 -22.87
CA GLU A 272 1.16 16.94 -21.46
C GLU A 272 0.00 16.34 -20.66
N PRO A 273 0.30 15.42 -19.70
CA PRO A 273 -0.71 14.74 -18.91
C PRO A 273 -1.48 15.72 -18.02
N ILE A 274 -2.76 15.45 -17.83
CA ILE A 274 -3.62 16.16 -16.88
C ILE A 274 -3.67 15.35 -15.59
N GLU A 275 -3.40 16.00 -14.46
CA GLU A 275 -3.35 15.34 -13.17
C GLU A 275 -4.57 15.69 -12.31
N LEU A 276 -5.17 14.68 -11.72
CA LEU A 276 -6.20 14.79 -10.69
C LEU A 276 -5.53 14.60 -9.31
N ARG A 277 -5.57 15.63 -8.49
CA ARG A 277 -4.98 15.60 -7.16
C ARG A 277 -5.55 14.46 -6.31
N GLY A 278 -4.65 13.70 -5.67
CA GLY A 278 -5.01 12.54 -4.85
C GLY A 278 -5.28 11.25 -5.64
N TYR A 279 -5.12 11.31 -6.98
CA TYR A 279 -5.28 10.15 -7.84
C TYR A 279 -4.08 9.94 -8.78
N GLY A 280 -3.61 11.02 -9.47
CA GLY A 280 -2.58 10.98 -10.51
C GLY A 280 -3.15 11.34 -11.88
N THR A 281 -2.52 10.86 -12.95
CA THR A 281 -2.85 11.20 -14.33
C THR A 281 -4.23 10.67 -14.75
N ILE A 282 -5.04 11.53 -15.38
CA ILE A 282 -6.34 11.19 -15.96
C ILE A 282 -6.41 11.55 -17.44
N ASP A 283 -7.34 10.93 -18.15
CA ASP A 283 -7.60 11.22 -19.56
C ASP A 283 -8.28 12.58 -19.75
N ARG A 284 -8.14 13.12 -20.97
CA ARG A 284 -8.64 14.43 -21.35
C ARG A 284 -10.17 14.57 -21.23
N ASP A 285 -10.92 13.52 -21.57
CA ASP A 285 -12.39 13.57 -21.53
C ASP A 285 -12.91 13.56 -20.09
N SER A 286 -12.28 12.80 -19.21
CA SER A 286 -12.56 12.83 -17.76
C SER A 286 -12.23 14.19 -17.15
N ALA A 287 -11.08 14.77 -17.51
CA ALA A 287 -10.70 16.11 -17.08
C ALA A 287 -11.67 17.19 -17.58
N ALA A 288 -12.10 17.11 -18.85
CA ALA A 288 -13.04 18.06 -19.43
C ALA A 288 -14.41 18.02 -18.74
N ARG A 289 -14.90 16.84 -18.37
CA ARG A 289 -16.15 16.69 -17.59
C ARG A 289 -16.03 17.34 -16.22
N LEU A 290 -14.95 17.03 -15.48
CA LEU A 290 -14.70 17.62 -14.16
C LEU A 290 -14.53 19.14 -14.24
N PHE A 291 -13.88 19.64 -15.29
CA PHE A 291 -13.71 21.09 -15.51
C PHE A 291 -15.05 21.78 -15.81
N ALA A 292 -15.92 21.15 -16.60
CA ALA A 292 -17.24 21.69 -16.94
C ALA A 292 -18.16 21.79 -15.69
N GLU A 293 -18.00 20.91 -14.74
CA GLU A 293 -18.76 20.92 -13.47
C GLU A 293 -18.17 21.83 -12.41
N ALA A 294 -16.96 22.35 -12.62
CA ALA A 294 -16.26 23.17 -11.62
C ALA A 294 -16.86 24.59 -11.52
N PRO A 295 -17.31 25.03 -10.33
CA PRO A 295 -17.92 26.36 -10.15
C PRO A 295 -16.93 27.51 -10.28
N SER A 296 -15.63 27.24 -10.14
CA SER A 296 -14.54 28.22 -10.25
C SER A 296 -13.19 27.52 -10.44
N PHE A 297 -12.19 28.25 -10.94
CA PHE A 297 -10.82 27.76 -11.09
C PHE A 297 -9.81 28.83 -10.63
N ARG A 298 -8.64 28.40 -10.19
CA ARG A 298 -7.50 29.25 -9.88
C ARG A 298 -6.44 29.07 -10.95
N ARG A 299 -5.88 30.17 -11.45
CA ARG A 299 -4.73 30.14 -12.36
C ARG A 299 -3.44 30.23 -11.55
N VAL A 300 -2.50 29.39 -11.91
CA VAL A 300 -1.16 29.37 -11.36
C VAL A 300 -0.19 29.56 -12.51
N ALA A 301 0.59 30.64 -12.50
CA ALA A 301 1.63 30.84 -13.51
C ALA A 301 2.91 30.14 -13.07
N THR A 302 3.42 29.25 -13.91
CA THR A 302 4.72 28.59 -13.73
C THR A 302 5.68 29.07 -14.81
N ASN A 303 6.98 29.03 -14.52
CA ASN A 303 8.01 29.24 -15.55
C ASN A 303 7.90 28.10 -16.57
N PRO A 304 7.63 28.36 -17.85
CA PRO A 304 7.39 27.32 -18.85
C PRO A 304 8.62 26.45 -19.15
N PHE A 305 9.82 26.89 -18.76
CA PHE A 305 11.07 26.18 -19.00
C PHE A 305 11.58 25.38 -17.79
N THR A 306 11.27 25.81 -16.57
CA THR A 306 11.78 25.16 -15.34
C THR A 306 10.66 24.61 -14.46
N GLY A 307 9.40 24.95 -14.71
CA GLY A 307 8.28 24.62 -13.83
C GLY A 307 8.27 25.42 -12.52
N GLU A 308 9.26 26.30 -12.31
CA GLU A 308 9.41 27.08 -11.07
C GLU A 308 8.50 28.27 -10.99
N LYS A 309 8.06 28.59 -9.80
CA LYS A 309 7.28 29.79 -9.47
C LYS A 309 8.12 30.92 -8.95
N LEU A 310 7.61 32.14 -9.12
CA LEU A 310 8.13 33.35 -8.51
C LEU A 310 7.98 33.31 -6.98
N THR A 311 9.08 33.39 -6.28
CA THR A 311 9.27 33.19 -4.84
C THR A 311 8.74 34.37 -4.03
N TYR A 312 8.07 34.08 -2.90
CA TYR A 312 7.87 35.05 -1.81
C TYR A 312 8.62 34.55 -0.58
N ASP A 313 9.74 35.16 -0.27
CA ASP A 313 10.49 34.94 0.97
C ASP A 313 9.76 35.60 2.14
N ARG A 314 9.45 34.82 3.22
CA ARG A 314 8.79 35.35 4.42
C ARG A 314 9.48 34.85 5.68
N GLU A 315 9.82 35.76 6.56
CA GLU A 315 10.43 35.54 7.87
C GLU A 315 9.40 35.06 8.94
N ARG A 316 8.50 34.15 8.62
CA ARG A 316 7.49 33.63 9.58
C ARG A 316 7.61 32.13 9.71
N TYR A 317 7.62 31.63 10.95
CA TYR A 317 7.70 30.20 11.26
C TYR A 317 6.59 29.37 10.59
N ARG A 318 5.32 29.84 10.66
CA ARG A 318 4.19 29.06 10.10
C ARG A 318 4.02 29.34 8.61
N PRO A 319 4.01 28.28 7.77
CA PRO A 319 3.70 28.42 6.35
C PRO A 319 2.31 29.07 6.16
N THR A 320 2.22 29.99 5.22
CA THR A 320 0.96 30.61 4.82
C THR A 320 0.11 29.63 4.03
N GLN A 321 -1.20 29.85 3.92
CA GLN A 321 -2.07 29.01 3.09
C GLN A 321 -1.60 28.96 1.63
N ALA A 322 -1.11 30.08 1.08
CA ALA A 322 -0.56 30.12 -0.26
C ALA A 322 0.69 29.25 -0.43
N GLN A 323 1.56 29.17 0.58
CA GLN A 323 2.71 28.26 0.59
C GLN A 323 2.27 26.80 0.71
N LYS A 324 1.30 26.51 1.57
CA LYS A 324 0.72 25.17 1.66
C LYS A 324 0.07 24.72 0.35
N ASP A 325 -0.73 25.60 -0.26
CA ASP A 325 -1.36 25.34 -1.55
C ASP A 325 -0.29 25.11 -2.64
N TRP A 326 0.85 25.83 -2.54
CA TRP A 326 1.96 25.66 -3.45
C TRP A 326 2.69 24.33 -3.28
N ILE A 327 3.00 23.94 -2.04
CA ILE A 327 3.62 22.64 -1.75
C ILE A 327 2.69 21.53 -2.19
N ALA A 328 1.40 21.65 -1.92
CA ALA A 328 0.40 20.71 -2.38
C ALA A 328 0.25 20.65 -3.92
N PHE A 329 0.62 21.71 -4.62
CA PHE A 329 0.70 21.75 -6.07
C PHE A 329 1.98 21.08 -6.60
N ARG A 330 3.11 21.31 -5.93
CA ARG A 330 4.43 20.84 -6.36
C ARG A 330 4.64 19.33 -6.11
N PHE A 331 4.01 18.79 -5.09
CA PHE A 331 4.17 17.41 -4.66
C PHE A 331 2.82 16.69 -4.64
N GLU A 332 2.79 15.49 -5.17
CA GLU A 332 1.61 14.61 -5.12
C GLU A 332 1.49 13.90 -3.77
N ASN A 333 2.62 13.51 -3.21
CA ASN A 333 2.71 12.67 -2.02
C ASN A 333 3.74 13.21 -1.03
N CYS A 334 3.78 12.60 0.16
CA CYS A 334 4.85 12.74 1.12
C CYS A 334 6.21 12.54 0.44
N ILE A 335 7.22 13.36 0.76
CA ILE A 335 8.57 13.25 0.17
C ILE A 335 9.35 12.00 0.59
N ASP A 336 8.84 11.26 1.56
CA ASP A 336 9.42 9.98 1.97
C ASP A 336 9.28 8.95 0.82
N PRO A 337 10.38 8.44 0.26
CA PRO A 337 10.34 7.53 -0.90
C PRO A 337 9.65 6.18 -0.61
N THR A 338 9.39 5.86 0.66
CA THR A 338 8.64 4.66 1.04
C THR A 338 7.19 4.93 1.39
N CYS A 339 6.72 6.18 1.22
CA CYS A 339 5.38 6.64 1.60
C CYS A 339 4.64 7.16 0.35
N ASN A 340 3.45 6.66 0.12
CA ASN A 340 2.55 7.12 -0.94
C ASN A 340 1.35 7.90 -0.41
N ARG A 341 1.44 8.45 0.82
CA ARG A 341 0.37 9.26 1.40
C ARG A 341 0.20 10.54 0.59
N ALA A 342 -1.02 10.82 0.16
CA ALA A 342 -1.34 12.01 -0.61
C ALA A 342 -0.94 13.28 0.16
N VAL A 343 -0.50 14.31 -0.55
CA VAL A 343 -0.06 15.58 0.04
C VAL A 343 -1.13 16.24 0.91
N ASP A 344 -2.42 16.03 0.60
CA ASP A 344 -3.54 16.53 1.39
C ASP A 344 -3.64 15.93 2.80
N ASP A 345 -3.06 14.74 3.00
CA ASP A 345 -2.98 14.02 4.26
C ASP A 345 -1.60 14.19 4.94
N THR A 346 -0.85 15.23 4.55
CA THR A 346 0.46 15.57 5.10
C THR A 346 0.48 16.97 5.70
N ASP A 347 1.44 17.21 6.58
CA ASP A 347 1.78 18.54 7.02
C ASP A 347 2.89 19.14 6.16
N VAL A 348 2.88 20.46 5.97
CA VAL A 348 3.98 21.19 5.33
C VAL A 348 4.97 21.58 6.41
N ASP A 349 6.16 21.00 6.36
CA ASP A 349 7.21 21.20 7.35
C ASP A 349 8.54 21.63 6.72
N HIS A 350 9.44 22.16 7.54
CA HIS A 350 10.75 22.60 7.14
C HIS A 350 11.72 21.42 6.98
N LEU A 351 12.49 21.39 5.91
CA LEU A 351 13.58 20.41 5.75
C LEU A 351 14.72 20.74 6.71
N GLU A 352 15.21 21.98 6.64
CA GLU A 352 16.10 22.58 7.64
C GLU A 352 15.25 23.17 8.76
N GLU A 353 15.38 22.65 9.98
CA GLU A 353 14.57 23.05 11.12
C GLU A 353 14.74 24.54 11.48
N TRP A 354 13.62 25.21 11.75
CA TRP A 354 13.59 26.62 12.09
C TRP A 354 14.47 26.98 13.30
N VAL A 355 14.37 26.20 14.36
CA VAL A 355 15.10 26.47 15.63
C VAL A 355 16.49 25.88 15.61
N ARG A 356 16.64 24.65 15.13
CA ARG A 356 17.91 23.91 15.19
C ARG A 356 18.90 24.38 14.13
N ASP A 357 18.41 24.56 12.90
CA ASP A 357 19.24 24.76 11.72
C ASP A 357 19.11 26.17 11.14
N ASN A 358 18.33 27.06 11.80
CA ASN A 358 18.01 28.40 11.34
C ASN A 358 17.38 28.43 9.93
N GLY A 359 16.56 27.40 9.64
CA GLY A 359 15.91 27.20 8.36
C GLY A 359 14.83 28.27 8.10
N ARG A 360 14.70 28.73 6.87
CA ARG A 360 13.73 29.76 6.47
C ARG A 360 12.39 29.13 6.06
N THR A 361 11.30 29.87 6.29
CA THR A 361 9.97 29.49 5.78
C THR A 361 9.79 29.98 4.35
N ASN A 362 10.51 29.36 3.43
CA ASN A 362 10.43 29.62 1.99
C ASN A 362 10.11 28.33 1.24
N GLU A 363 9.79 28.45 -0.04
CA GLU A 363 9.38 27.34 -0.90
C GLU A 363 10.48 26.30 -1.11
N ASP A 364 11.72 26.66 -0.90
CA ASP A 364 12.88 25.79 -1.04
C ASP A 364 13.13 24.93 0.19
N ASN A 365 12.64 25.36 1.35
CA ASN A 365 12.80 24.66 2.62
C ASN A 365 11.50 24.03 3.13
N LEU A 366 10.39 24.12 2.39
CA LEU A 366 9.10 23.56 2.78
C LEU A 366 8.79 22.30 1.95
N PHE A 367 8.42 21.22 2.64
CA PHE A 367 8.11 19.94 2.01
C PHE A 367 6.92 19.24 2.69
N PRO A 368 6.14 18.42 1.96
CA PRO A 368 5.06 17.65 2.55
C PRO A 368 5.61 16.41 3.26
N LEU A 369 5.36 16.31 4.56
CA LEU A 369 5.74 15.18 5.39
C LEU A 369 4.52 14.66 6.14
N CYS A 370 4.24 13.38 6.07
CA CYS A 370 3.25 12.77 6.95
C CYS A 370 3.78 12.74 8.40
N GLU A 371 2.89 12.63 9.38
CA GLU A 371 3.24 12.64 10.81
C GLU A 371 4.42 11.71 11.15
N LYS A 372 4.40 10.47 10.59
CA LYS A 372 5.46 9.49 10.81
C LYS A 372 6.79 9.93 10.22
N SER A 373 6.79 10.41 8.98
CA SER A 373 7.99 10.84 8.28
C SER A 373 8.57 12.10 8.91
N ASN A 374 7.71 13.01 9.37
CA ASN A 374 8.11 14.20 10.11
C ASN A 374 8.74 13.84 11.47
N ARG A 375 8.11 12.96 12.23
CA ARG A 375 8.66 12.46 13.50
C ARG A 375 10.01 11.78 13.31
N ARG A 376 10.17 10.95 12.26
CA ARG A 376 11.46 10.31 11.94
C ARG A 376 12.52 11.35 11.59
N LYS A 377 12.24 12.29 10.69
CA LYS A 377 13.16 13.38 10.33
C LYS A 377 13.69 14.11 11.57
N ASN A 378 12.82 14.45 12.51
CA ASN A 378 13.18 15.28 13.66
C ASN A 378 13.87 14.51 14.80
N LEU A 379 13.50 13.26 15.03
CA LEU A 379 13.91 12.50 16.20
C LEU A 379 14.92 11.39 15.92
N SER A 380 15.14 11.06 14.63
CA SER A 380 16.09 10.04 14.25
C SER A 380 17.40 10.63 13.68
N ARG A 381 18.36 9.76 13.37
CA ARG A 381 19.68 10.10 12.82
C ARG A 381 19.73 10.07 11.30
N PHE A 382 18.59 10.05 10.63
CA PHE A 382 18.52 10.25 9.18
C PHE A 382 18.90 11.69 8.85
N ASP A 383 19.69 11.86 7.80
CA ASP A 383 20.07 13.15 7.28
C ASP A 383 19.30 13.44 5.99
N TYR A 384 18.70 14.64 5.91
CA TYR A 384 17.87 15.09 4.81
C TYR A 384 18.53 16.31 4.19
N GLU A 385 18.90 16.23 2.92
CA GLU A 385 19.58 17.29 2.20
C GLU A 385 18.80 17.65 0.93
N ARG A 386 18.57 18.92 0.70
CA ARG A 386 18.01 19.40 -0.56
C ARG A 386 19.12 19.50 -1.61
N LEU A 387 18.89 18.85 -2.74
CA LEU A 387 19.79 18.91 -3.89
C LEU A 387 19.49 20.14 -4.77
N PRO A 388 20.47 20.59 -5.58
CA PRO A 388 20.31 21.74 -6.48
C PRO A 388 19.15 21.60 -7.49
N ASN A 389 18.76 20.38 -7.83
CA ASN A 389 17.62 20.08 -8.71
C ASN A 389 16.27 20.08 -7.99
N GLY A 390 16.23 20.51 -6.72
CA GLY A 390 15.02 20.58 -5.90
C GLY A 390 14.54 19.24 -5.32
N ARG A 391 15.22 18.12 -5.60
CA ARG A 391 14.96 16.83 -4.96
C ARG A 391 15.57 16.77 -3.57
N VAL A 392 15.09 15.84 -2.76
CA VAL A 392 15.64 15.61 -1.42
C VAL A 392 16.45 14.32 -1.43
N SER A 393 17.66 14.40 -0.92
CA SER A 393 18.51 13.24 -0.61
C SER A 393 18.29 12.84 0.84
N ILE A 394 18.19 11.55 1.10
CA ILE A 394 18.04 10.98 2.44
C ILE A 394 19.18 10.01 2.68
N THR A 395 20.00 10.31 3.70
CA THR A 395 21.06 9.41 4.14
C THR A 395 20.67 8.69 5.42
N THR A 396 20.71 7.37 5.40
CA THR A 396 20.36 6.53 6.55
C THR A 396 21.50 6.48 7.56
N PRO A 397 21.25 6.19 8.86
CA PRO A 397 22.31 5.99 9.86
C PRO A 397 23.26 4.86 9.53
N THR A 398 22.89 3.93 8.67
CA THR A 398 23.69 2.79 8.21
C THR A 398 24.44 3.08 6.90
N GLY A 399 24.42 4.35 6.42
CA GLY A 399 25.24 4.85 5.30
C GLY A 399 24.64 4.66 3.90
N LEU A 400 23.36 4.27 3.76
CA LEU A 400 22.68 4.30 2.46
C LEU A 400 22.19 5.72 2.17
N THR A 401 22.47 6.22 0.96
CA THR A 401 21.93 7.49 0.46
C THR A 401 21.00 7.22 -0.72
N VAL A 402 19.81 7.81 -0.71
CA VAL A 402 18.79 7.75 -1.77
C VAL A 402 18.32 9.16 -2.13
N THR A 403 17.88 9.36 -3.37
CA THR A 403 17.39 10.64 -3.91
C THR A 403 16.09 10.47 -4.70
#